data_31be78ec23a1fa1902f465ea0c746933
#
_entry.id   31be78ec23a1fa1902f465ea0c746933
#
_cell.length_a   1.000
_cell.length_b   1.000
_cell.length_c   1.000
_cell.angle_alpha   90.00
_cell.angle_beta   90.00
_cell.angle_gamma   90.00
#
_symmetry.space_group_name_H-M   'P 1'
#
loop_
_entity.id
_entity.type
_entity.pdbx_description
1 polymer ?
#
loop_
_entity_poly.entity_id
_entity_poly.type
_entity_poly.pdbx_seq_one_letter_code
_entity_poly.pdbx_strand_id
1 'polypeptide(L)' 'MSMKITLAGNMKINAEYGSFTIKTDQSKKEGGDGTAPAPYQLFLASIGTCAAAYVAGFCQSRSI' A
#
# COMPACT_ATOMS: atom_id res chain seq x y z
N MET A 1 -9.77 -12.80 6.71
CA MET A 1 -9.82 -11.65 5.78
C MET A 1 -9.55 -12.14 4.38
N SER A 2 -10.36 -11.76 3.42
CA SER A 2 -10.07 -12.11 2.03
C SER A 2 -9.70 -10.85 1.25
N MET A 3 -8.69 -11.02 0.40
CA MET A 3 -8.16 -9.92 -0.39
C MET A 3 -8.24 -10.33 -1.87
N LYS A 4 -8.80 -9.45 -2.68
CA LYS A 4 -8.98 -9.69 -4.10
C LYS A 4 -7.97 -8.86 -4.89
N ILE A 5 -7.24 -9.51 -5.77
CA ILE A 5 -6.26 -8.83 -6.63
C ILE A 5 -6.87 -8.69 -8.01
N THR A 6 -6.91 -7.46 -8.51
CA THR A 6 -7.58 -7.13 -9.76
C THR A 6 -6.61 -6.41 -10.69
N LEU A 7 -6.59 -6.84 -11.95
CA LEU A 7 -5.82 -6.17 -13.00
C LEU A 7 -6.67 -5.02 -13.56
N ALA A 8 -6.13 -3.82 -13.49
CA ALA A 8 -6.87 -2.59 -13.81
C ALA A 8 -6.36 -1.89 -15.07
N GLY A 9 -5.66 -2.63 -15.92
CA GLY A 9 -5.15 -2.11 -17.18
C GLY A 9 -3.68 -1.76 -17.13
N ASN A 10 -2.97 -1.99 -18.21
CA ASN A 10 -1.52 -1.84 -18.33
C ASN A 10 -0.83 -2.55 -17.15
N MET A 11 -0.06 -1.81 -16.36
CA MET A 11 0.63 -2.36 -15.19
C MET A 11 -0.08 -2.04 -13.89
N LYS A 12 -1.33 -1.58 -13.95
CA LYS A 12 -2.10 -1.24 -12.76
C LYS A 12 -2.70 -2.49 -12.15
N ILE A 13 -2.41 -2.72 -10.89
CA ILE A 13 -2.92 -3.88 -10.16
C ILE A 13 -3.45 -3.36 -8.82
N ASN A 14 -4.69 -3.69 -8.52
CA ASN A 14 -5.34 -3.25 -7.29
C ASN A 14 -5.53 -4.41 -6.33
N ALA A 15 -5.42 -4.12 -5.05
CA ALA A 15 -5.77 -5.05 -3.98
C ALA A 15 -6.99 -4.50 -3.25
N GLU A 16 -8.03 -5.31 -3.14
CA GLU A 16 -9.29 -4.88 -2.54
C GLU A 16 -9.62 -5.77 -1.35
N TYR A 17 -9.97 -5.16 -0.24
CA TYR A 17 -10.48 -5.89 0.92
C TYR A 17 -11.37 -4.96 1.73
N GLY A 18 -12.50 -5.50 2.20
CA GLY A 18 -13.48 -4.68 2.88
C GLY A 18 -13.89 -3.51 1.98
N SER A 19 -13.86 -2.30 2.50
CA SER A 19 -14.16 -1.08 1.75
C SER A 19 -12.91 -0.39 1.20
N PHE A 20 -11.73 -1.03 1.32
CA PHE A 20 -10.48 -0.42 0.92
C PHE A 20 -10.02 -0.92 -0.44
N THR A 21 -9.40 -0.03 -1.21
CA THR A 21 -8.74 -0.37 -2.46
C THR A 21 -7.32 0.18 -2.41
N ILE A 22 -6.34 -0.71 -2.51
CA ILE A 22 -4.93 -0.32 -2.58
C ILE A 22 -4.54 -0.38 -4.05
N LYS A 23 -4.22 0.78 -4.62
CA LYS A 23 -3.86 0.91 -6.03
C LYS A 23 -2.35 0.82 -6.19
N THR A 24 -1.91 0.05 -7.18
CA THR A 24 -0.50 -0.02 -7.54
C THR A 24 -0.34 0.21 -9.03
N ASP A 25 0.85 0.62 -9.42
CA ASP A 25 1.24 0.80 -10.81
C ASP A 25 2.74 0.57 -10.88
N GLN A 26 3.32 0.80 -12.03
CA GLN A 26 4.77 0.86 -12.20
C GLN A 26 5.13 2.24 -12.73
N SER A 27 6.39 2.62 -12.58
CA SER A 27 6.86 3.86 -13.17
C SER A 27 6.82 3.76 -14.71
N LYS A 28 6.83 4.90 -15.38
CA LYS A 28 6.86 4.91 -16.85
C LYS A 28 8.09 4.19 -17.36
N LYS A 29 9.20 4.29 -16.65
CA LYS A 29 10.44 3.61 -17.00
C LYS A 29 10.28 2.09 -16.98
N GLU A 30 9.42 1.59 -16.10
CA GLU A 30 9.18 0.16 -15.93
C GLU A 30 7.95 -0.32 -16.70
N GLY A 31 7.41 0.51 -17.58
CA GLY A 31 6.30 0.12 -18.43
C GLY A 31 4.93 0.52 -17.90
N GLY A 32 4.86 1.19 -16.76
CA GLY A 32 3.60 1.67 -16.21
C GLY A 32 3.28 3.09 -16.61
N ASP A 33 2.27 3.65 -15.98
CA ASP A 33 1.82 5.02 -16.23
C ASP A 33 2.20 5.97 -15.10
N GLY A 34 2.81 5.46 -14.02
CA GLY A 34 3.25 6.28 -12.91
C GLY A 34 2.12 6.87 -12.09
N THR A 35 0.97 6.22 -12.05
CA THR A 35 -0.23 6.77 -11.38
C THR A 35 -0.36 6.36 -9.93
N ALA A 36 0.45 5.43 -9.46
CA ALA A 36 0.40 4.92 -8.09
C ALA A 36 1.76 4.31 -7.75
N PRO A 37 2.03 4.08 -6.46
CA PRO A 37 3.28 3.42 -6.07
C PRO A 37 3.37 2.00 -6.61
N ALA A 38 4.59 1.55 -6.87
CA ALA A 38 4.83 0.17 -7.25
C ALA A 38 4.63 -0.75 -6.03
N PRO A 39 4.29 -2.02 -6.25
CA PRO A 39 4.11 -2.96 -5.13
C PRO A 39 5.31 -3.01 -4.18
N TYR A 40 6.53 -2.94 -4.70
CA TYR A 40 7.72 -2.95 -3.86
C TYR A 40 7.77 -1.74 -2.93
N GLN A 41 7.38 -0.56 -3.45
CA GLN A 41 7.34 0.66 -2.64
C GLN A 41 6.28 0.55 -1.54
N LEU A 42 5.15 -0.09 -1.83
CA LEU A 42 4.12 -0.33 -0.82
C LEU A 42 4.61 -1.30 0.25
N PHE A 43 5.39 -2.30 -0.14
CA PHE A 43 6.00 -3.21 0.81
C PHE A 43 6.91 -2.46 1.78
N LEU A 44 7.76 -1.58 1.26
CA LEU A 44 8.63 -0.75 2.11
C LEU A 44 7.81 0.19 2.98
N ALA A 45 6.77 0.80 2.41
CA ALA A 45 5.90 1.69 3.17
C ALA A 45 5.18 0.94 4.29
N SER A 46 4.81 -0.32 4.07
CA SER A 46 4.13 -1.11 5.09
C SER A 46 5.01 -1.38 6.30
N ILE A 47 6.30 -1.57 6.07
CA ILE A 47 7.25 -1.75 7.17
C ILE A 47 7.30 -0.48 8.02
N GLY A 48 7.43 0.68 7.36
CA GLY A 48 7.50 1.96 8.04
C GLY A 48 6.20 2.31 8.76
N THR A 49 5.07 2.14 8.10
CA THR A 49 3.78 2.47 8.70
C THR A 49 3.44 1.51 9.84
N CYS A 50 3.83 0.25 9.74
CA CYS A 50 3.62 -0.72 10.82
C CYS A 50 4.42 -0.31 12.06
N ALA A 51 5.70 0.03 11.89
CA ALA A 51 6.53 0.48 12.99
C ALA A 51 6.01 1.76 13.61
N ALA A 52 5.61 2.73 12.77
CA ALA A 52 5.07 4.00 13.25
C ALA A 52 3.76 3.81 14.01
N ALA A 53 2.91 2.91 13.53
CA ALA A 53 1.65 2.61 14.22
C ALA A 53 1.90 2.01 15.60
N TYR A 54 2.92 1.18 15.73
CA TYR A 54 3.30 0.59 17.01
C TYR A 54 3.74 1.68 17.98
N VAL A 55 4.58 2.61 17.50
CA VAL A 55 5.04 3.74 18.33
C VAL A 55 3.88 4.64 18.71
N ALA A 56 2.99 4.95 17.75
CA ALA A 56 1.82 5.78 18.02
C ALA A 56 0.91 5.15 19.07
N GLY A 57 0.69 3.83 18.98
CA GLY A 57 -0.10 3.11 19.98
C GLY A 57 0.53 3.16 21.36
N PHE A 58 1.86 3.02 21.42
CA PHE A 58 2.59 3.12 22.66
C PHE A 58 2.44 4.52 23.28
N CYS A 59 2.63 5.55 22.47
CA CYS A 59 2.51 6.93 22.93
C CYS A 59 1.08 7.22 23.39
N GLN A 60 0.07 6.75 22.65
CA GLN A 60 -1.31 6.95 23.02
C GLN A 60 -1.64 6.30 24.37
N SER A 61 -1.17 5.07 24.59
CA SER A 61 -1.43 4.36 25.84
C SER A 61 -0.71 5.00 27.03
N ARG A 62 0.35 5.76 26.79
CA ARG A 62 1.13 6.44 27.81
C ARG A 62 0.83 7.92 27.91
N SER A 63 -0.12 8.41 27.12
CA SER A 63 -0.50 9.83 27.08
C SER A 63 0.68 10.76 26.75
N ILE A 64 1.55 10.28 25.85
CA ILE A 64 2.68 11.08 25.39
C ILE A 64 2.34 11.87 24.13
#